data_a69a2b5fed3467e756627148bcbe9e26
#
_entry.id   a69a2b5fed3467e756627148bcbe9e26
#
_cell.length_a   1.000
_cell.length_b   1.000
_cell.length_c   1.000
_cell.angle_alpha   90.00
_cell.angle_beta   90.00
_cell.angle_gamma   90.00
#
_symmetry.space_group_name_H-M   'P 1'
#
loop_
_entity.id
_entity.type
_entity.pdbx_description
1 polymer ?
#
loop_
_entity_poly.entity_id
_entity_poly.type
_entity_poly.pdbx_seq_one_letter_code
_entity_poly.pdbx_strand_id
1 'polypeptide(L)'
;AVGRREADVLIDGESVVAVLAPGQAAALGIAADRVIDATGKYVVPGGVDVHTHMELPFGGTEASDTFETGTIAAAWGGVTTIVDFAVQNTGFSVHERLAEWHEKAAGNCAIDYGFHQIIGGVDDESLKAMTYLVDNEGITSFKLFMAYPGVLYSDDGQILRAMQNASESGAMIMMHAENGIAIDVLVAQSIARGDTDPKFHSLTRPAELESEATHRAIQLAKVAGNVPLYIVHMSASGALEEVAAAQHAGLNVFAETCPQYLYLTLED
;
A
#
# COMPACT_ATOMS: atom_id res chain seq x y z
N ALA A 1 22.98 -3.80 0.38
CA ALA A 1 23.14 -3.47 1.81
C ALA A 1 24.53 -3.87 2.26
N VAL A 2 25.21 -2.99 3.01
CA VAL A 2 26.62 -3.23 3.43
C VAL A 2 26.71 -4.06 4.73
N GLY A 3 25.58 -4.62 5.21
CA GLY A 3 25.48 -5.31 6.49
C GLY A 3 25.39 -4.33 7.68
N ARG A 4 25.47 -4.86 8.90
CA ARG A 4 25.51 -4.07 10.15
C ARG A 4 26.95 -3.89 10.62
N ARG A 5 27.24 -2.74 11.20
CA ARG A 5 28.52 -2.43 11.84
C ARG A 5 28.33 -1.53 13.05
N GLU A 6 29.25 -1.57 14.00
CA GLU A 6 29.33 -0.55 15.04
C GLU A 6 29.87 0.76 14.46
N ALA A 7 29.24 1.88 14.77
CA ALA A 7 29.57 3.16 14.19
C ALA A 7 29.04 4.33 15.04
N ASP A 8 29.69 5.49 14.89
CA ASP A 8 29.10 6.78 15.24
C ASP A 8 28.37 7.32 14.00
N VAL A 9 27.14 7.79 14.15
CA VAL A 9 26.34 8.38 13.07
C VAL A 9 26.23 9.88 13.33
N LEU A 10 26.68 10.68 12.38
CA LEU A 10 26.63 12.14 12.43
C LEU A 10 25.47 12.63 11.57
N ILE A 11 24.61 13.45 12.18
CA ILE A 11 23.43 14.01 11.52
C ILE A 11 23.53 15.53 11.59
N ASP A 12 23.30 16.21 10.48
CA ASP A 12 23.17 17.66 10.39
C ASP A 12 21.87 17.99 9.66
N GLY A 13 20.97 18.67 10.36
CA GLY A 13 19.61 18.89 9.89
C GLY A 13 18.89 17.55 9.60
N GLU A 14 18.46 17.35 8.37
CA GLU A 14 17.74 16.17 7.92
C GLU A 14 18.63 15.10 7.25
N SER A 15 19.97 15.29 7.30
CA SER A 15 20.89 14.45 6.53
C SER A 15 21.89 13.72 7.42
N VAL A 16 22.16 12.46 7.11
CA VAL A 16 23.31 11.72 7.65
C VAL A 16 24.56 12.19 6.89
N VAL A 17 25.40 13.00 7.57
CA VAL A 17 26.61 13.59 6.97
C VAL A 17 27.82 12.68 7.07
N ALA A 18 27.88 11.80 8.08
CA ALA A 18 28.96 10.83 8.22
C ALA A 18 28.54 9.57 9.00
N VAL A 19 29.20 8.46 8.68
CA VAL A 19 29.17 7.23 9.46
C VAL A 19 30.62 6.86 9.74
N LEU A 20 31.05 7.06 11.00
CA LEU A 20 32.42 6.99 11.44
C LEU A 20 32.68 5.70 12.26
N ALA A 21 33.94 5.35 12.47
CA ALA A 21 34.23 4.25 13.36
C ALA A 21 33.87 4.63 14.84
N PRO A 22 33.56 3.64 15.69
CA PRO A 22 33.20 3.90 17.09
C PRO A 22 34.21 4.80 17.82
N GLY A 23 33.72 5.87 18.44
CA GLY A 23 34.52 6.86 19.15
C GLY A 23 35.28 7.84 18.25
N GLN A 24 35.22 7.72 16.95
CA GLN A 24 35.97 8.58 16.03
C GLN A 24 35.42 10.02 16.02
N ALA A 25 34.11 10.21 16.20
CA ALA A 25 33.53 11.55 16.31
C ALA A 25 34.17 12.33 17.47
N ALA A 26 34.30 11.72 18.64
CA ALA A 26 34.96 12.31 19.80
C ALA A 26 36.44 12.51 19.57
N ALA A 27 37.17 11.55 18.98
CA ALA A 27 38.60 11.65 18.68
C ALA A 27 38.92 12.79 17.69
N LEU A 28 38.02 13.13 16.80
CA LEU A 28 38.11 14.24 15.84
C LEU A 28 37.67 15.59 16.45
N GLY A 29 37.21 15.60 17.71
CA GLY A 29 36.72 16.81 18.36
C GLY A 29 35.44 17.38 17.72
N ILE A 30 34.63 16.53 17.11
CA ILE A 30 33.38 16.97 16.50
C ILE A 30 32.41 17.37 17.62
N ALA A 31 32.02 18.63 17.64
CA ALA A 31 31.01 19.14 18.55
C ALA A 31 29.62 18.83 17.98
N ALA A 32 28.71 18.38 18.84
CA ALA A 32 27.32 18.16 18.50
C ALA A 32 26.42 18.84 19.55
N ASP A 33 25.32 19.45 19.13
CA ASP A 33 24.34 20.07 20.02
C ASP A 33 23.65 19.02 20.90
N ARG A 34 23.52 17.81 20.39
CA ARG A 34 22.91 16.68 21.08
C ARG A 34 23.66 15.38 20.76
N VAL A 35 23.95 14.62 21.80
CA VAL A 35 24.50 13.26 21.67
C VAL A 35 23.47 12.25 22.21
N ILE A 36 23.19 11.23 21.44
CA ILE A 36 22.33 10.13 21.83
C ILE A 36 23.18 8.88 21.99
N ASP A 37 23.21 8.31 23.20
CA ASP A 37 23.85 7.01 23.42
C ASP A 37 23.01 5.89 22.82
N ALA A 38 23.50 5.33 21.73
CA ALA A 38 22.89 4.21 21.02
C ALA A 38 23.61 2.88 21.29
N THR A 39 24.41 2.78 22.35
CA THR A 39 25.13 1.56 22.71
C THR A 39 24.17 0.37 22.81
N GLY A 40 24.46 -0.71 22.08
CA GLY A 40 23.62 -1.92 22.04
C GLY A 40 22.30 -1.74 21.28
N LYS A 41 22.11 -0.64 20.57
CA LYS A 41 20.93 -0.37 19.74
C LYS A 41 21.25 -0.48 18.25
N TYR A 42 20.22 -0.72 17.45
CA TYR A 42 20.30 -0.54 15.99
C TYR A 42 19.87 0.88 15.64
N VAL A 43 20.68 1.56 14.84
CA VAL A 43 20.32 2.82 14.20
C VAL A 43 19.96 2.50 12.76
N VAL A 44 18.72 2.72 12.39
CA VAL A 44 18.16 2.42 11.08
C VAL A 44 17.40 3.65 10.55
N PRO A 45 17.20 3.79 9.24
CA PRO A 45 16.23 4.76 8.71
C PRO A 45 14.86 4.55 9.32
N GLY A 46 14.08 5.61 9.44
CA GLY A 46 12.67 5.50 9.81
C GLY A 46 11.90 4.60 8.85
N GLY A 47 10.91 3.90 9.35
CA GLY A 47 10.03 3.07 8.54
C GLY A 47 9.20 3.92 7.57
N VAL A 48 8.95 3.37 6.38
CA VAL A 48 7.95 3.90 5.43
C VAL A 48 6.83 2.89 5.34
N ASP A 49 5.65 3.26 5.84
CA ASP A 49 4.46 2.42 5.71
C ASP A 49 3.70 2.83 4.44
N VAL A 50 3.73 1.97 3.45
CA VAL A 50 3.16 2.24 2.12
C VAL A 50 1.70 1.77 2.00
N HIS A 51 1.06 1.37 3.10
CA HIS A 51 -0.32 0.89 3.04
C HIS A 51 -1.10 1.26 4.30
N THR A 52 -1.63 2.46 4.33
CA THR A 52 -2.48 2.95 5.42
C THR A 52 -3.83 3.45 4.89
N HIS A 53 -4.83 3.48 5.78
CA HIS A 53 -6.18 3.93 5.46
C HIS A 53 -6.72 4.80 6.59
N MET A 54 -6.19 6.03 6.71
CA MET A 54 -6.67 7.01 7.70
C MET A 54 -8.01 7.59 7.26
N GLU A 55 -8.97 7.64 8.17
CA GLU A 55 -10.31 8.19 7.92
C GLU A 55 -11.01 7.58 6.69
N LEU A 56 -10.73 6.31 6.37
CA LEU A 56 -11.31 5.63 5.22
C LEU A 56 -12.79 5.35 5.45
N PRO A 57 -13.71 5.91 4.65
CA PRO A 57 -15.11 5.53 4.68
C PRO A 57 -15.31 4.21 3.93
N PHE A 58 -15.73 3.15 4.63
CA PHE A 58 -15.99 1.85 4.03
C PHE A 58 -17.08 1.09 4.78
N GLY A 59 -17.97 0.41 4.04
CA GLY A 59 -18.98 -0.48 4.63
C GLY A 59 -20.02 0.21 5.54
N GLY A 60 -20.27 1.51 5.37
CA GLY A 60 -21.20 2.28 6.20
C GLY A 60 -20.61 2.79 7.51
N THR A 61 -19.32 2.65 7.70
CA THR A 61 -18.51 3.18 8.80
C THR A 61 -17.26 3.84 8.25
N GLU A 62 -16.36 4.27 9.12
CA GLU A 62 -15.04 4.77 8.73
C GLU A 62 -13.95 4.19 9.62
N ALA A 63 -12.70 4.22 9.15
CA ALA A 63 -11.55 3.82 9.94
C ALA A 63 -11.47 4.64 11.23
N SER A 64 -11.11 3.99 12.34
CA SER A 64 -11.06 4.63 13.66
C SER A 64 -9.91 5.62 13.80
N ASP A 65 -8.83 5.43 13.04
CA ASP A 65 -7.68 6.32 13.07
C ASP A 65 -7.86 7.50 12.13
N THR A 66 -7.67 8.70 12.68
CA THR A 66 -7.50 9.93 11.92
C THR A 66 -6.06 10.08 11.46
N PHE A 67 -5.77 11.02 10.55
CA PHE A 67 -4.38 11.35 10.19
C PHE A 67 -3.55 11.72 11.42
N GLU A 68 -4.13 12.43 12.41
CA GLU A 68 -3.44 12.77 13.65
C GLU A 68 -3.14 11.52 14.49
N THR A 69 -4.15 10.74 14.85
CA THR A 69 -3.96 9.59 15.77
C THR A 69 -3.12 8.49 15.16
N GLY A 70 -3.38 8.17 13.88
CA GLY A 70 -2.64 7.12 13.16
C GLY A 70 -1.18 7.48 12.92
N THR A 71 -0.86 8.72 12.56
CA THR A 71 0.53 9.15 12.35
C THR A 71 1.31 9.30 13.67
N ILE A 72 0.65 9.66 14.78
CA ILE A 72 1.26 9.60 16.11
C ILE A 72 1.59 8.15 16.49
N ALA A 73 0.66 7.21 16.26
CA ALA A 73 0.89 5.79 16.52
C ALA A 73 2.03 5.23 15.64
N ALA A 74 2.07 5.59 14.36
CA ALA A 74 3.14 5.24 13.43
C ALA A 74 4.51 5.72 13.92
N ALA A 75 4.60 6.98 14.37
CA ALA A 75 5.84 7.55 14.95
C ALA A 75 6.32 6.76 16.17
N TRP A 76 5.41 6.35 17.06
CA TRP A 76 5.74 5.48 18.20
C TRP A 76 6.26 4.10 17.79
N GLY A 77 5.82 3.60 16.63
CA GLY A 77 6.34 2.36 16.01
C GLY A 77 7.65 2.54 15.27
N GLY A 78 8.17 3.76 15.14
CA GLY A 78 9.39 4.06 14.38
C GLY A 78 9.16 4.27 12.88
N VAL A 79 7.91 4.41 12.45
CA VAL A 79 7.55 4.84 11.09
C VAL A 79 7.66 6.36 11.03
N THR A 80 8.30 6.88 10.00
CA THR A 80 8.51 8.32 9.80
C THR A 80 7.83 8.87 8.57
N THR A 81 7.26 7.99 7.76
CA THR A 81 6.51 8.36 6.55
C THR A 81 5.40 7.34 6.31
N ILE A 82 4.21 7.82 6.01
CA ILE A 82 3.10 6.97 5.51
C ILE A 82 2.79 7.31 4.06
N VAL A 83 2.29 6.32 3.30
CA VAL A 83 1.65 6.57 2.02
C VAL A 83 0.22 6.03 2.10
N ASP A 84 -0.71 6.94 2.26
CA ASP A 84 -2.14 6.65 2.42
C ASP A 84 -2.85 6.55 1.06
N PHE A 85 -4.11 6.12 1.06
CA PHE A 85 -4.90 5.95 -0.16
C PHE A 85 -6.01 6.98 -0.26
N ALA A 86 -5.85 7.96 -1.14
CA ALA A 86 -6.95 8.83 -1.54
C ALA A 86 -8.00 8.02 -2.32
N VAL A 87 -9.28 8.11 -1.94
CA VAL A 87 -10.33 7.23 -2.48
C VAL A 87 -11.23 7.97 -3.46
N GLN A 88 -11.18 7.59 -4.73
CA GLN A 88 -12.19 7.97 -5.70
C GLN A 88 -13.23 6.85 -5.83
N ASN A 89 -14.48 7.15 -5.54
CA ASN A 89 -15.62 6.29 -5.79
C ASN A 89 -16.18 6.52 -7.20
N THR A 90 -16.84 5.53 -7.77
CA THR A 90 -17.51 5.65 -9.08
C THR A 90 -18.43 6.89 -9.13
N GLY A 91 -18.29 7.69 -10.18
CA GLY A 91 -19.10 8.90 -10.40
C GLY A 91 -18.54 10.17 -9.73
N PHE A 92 -17.43 10.09 -9.01
CA PHE A 92 -16.75 11.24 -8.44
C PHE A 92 -15.46 11.57 -9.19
N SER A 93 -15.06 12.84 -9.18
CA SER A 93 -13.80 13.31 -9.76
C SER A 93 -12.61 12.80 -8.96
N VAL A 94 -11.58 12.26 -9.64
CA VAL A 94 -10.31 11.86 -9.03
C VAL A 94 -9.64 13.07 -8.36
N HIS A 95 -9.63 14.24 -9.03
CA HIS A 95 -9.01 15.46 -8.50
C HIS A 95 -9.69 15.96 -7.23
N GLU A 96 -11.03 16.01 -7.22
CA GLU A 96 -11.78 16.44 -6.02
C GLU A 96 -11.52 15.52 -4.84
N ARG A 97 -11.48 14.22 -5.08
CA ARG A 97 -11.21 13.25 -4.02
C ARG A 97 -9.78 13.32 -3.50
N LEU A 98 -8.79 13.53 -4.37
CA LEU A 98 -7.42 13.77 -3.93
C LEU A 98 -7.32 15.05 -3.07
N ALA A 99 -7.97 16.13 -3.50
CA ALA A 99 -8.00 17.38 -2.73
C ALA A 99 -8.58 17.19 -1.33
N GLU A 100 -9.65 16.38 -1.19
CA GLU A 100 -10.23 16.02 0.11
C GLU A 100 -9.20 15.32 1.03
N TRP A 101 -8.40 14.38 0.49
CA TRP A 101 -7.35 13.71 1.26
C TRP A 101 -6.24 14.67 1.67
N HIS A 102 -5.87 15.58 0.79
CA HIS A 102 -4.92 16.64 1.17
C HIS A 102 -5.46 17.53 2.29
N GLU A 103 -6.74 17.90 2.28
CA GLU A 103 -7.35 18.68 3.35
C GLU A 103 -7.36 17.93 4.70
N LYS A 104 -7.64 16.62 4.68
CA LYS A 104 -7.61 15.77 5.88
C LYS A 104 -6.20 15.67 6.48
N ALA A 105 -5.18 15.52 5.63
CA ALA A 105 -3.80 15.30 6.08
C ALA A 105 -3.06 16.59 6.45
N ALA A 106 -3.33 17.69 5.75
CA ALA A 106 -2.59 18.95 5.89
C ALA A 106 -2.68 19.53 7.31
N GLY A 107 -1.54 19.59 7.98
CA GLY A 107 -1.41 20.09 9.36
C GLY A 107 -1.87 19.11 10.46
N ASN A 108 -2.34 17.91 10.07
CA ASN A 108 -2.81 16.87 10.98
C ASN A 108 -1.84 15.70 11.11
N CYS A 109 -0.82 15.60 10.26
CA CYS A 109 0.16 14.51 10.34
C CYS A 109 1.33 14.85 11.27
N ALA A 110 1.70 13.91 12.14
CA ALA A 110 2.86 14.00 13.02
C ALA A 110 4.18 13.59 12.32
N ILE A 111 4.09 12.96 11.15
CA ILE A 111 5.19 12.47 10.32
C ILE A 111 4.92 12.84 8.85
N ASP A 112 5.87 12.56 7.98
CA ASP A 112 5.70 12.78 6.55
C ASP A 112 4.61 11.88 5.97
N TYR A 113 3.95 12.37 4.91
CA TYR A 113 2.92 11.61 4.22
C TYR A 113 2.95 11.80 2.71
N GLY A 114 2.45 10.81 1.99
CA GLY A 114 2.15 10.84 0.56
C GLY A 114 0.89 10.07 0.27
N PHE A 115 0.50 10.00 -1.01
CA PHE A 115 -0.72 9.31 -1.42
C PHE A 115 -0.50 8.35 -2.58
N HIS A 116 -1.17 7.21 -2.49
CA HIS A 116 -1.64 6.44 -3.63
C HIS A 116 -3.05 6.90 -4.00
N GLN A 117 -3.48 6.70 -5.23
CA GLN A 117 -4.84 7.03 -5.65
C GLN A 117 -5.64 5.77 -5.94
N ILE A 118 -6.73 5.55 -5.22
CA ILE A 118 -7.74 4.53 -5.58
C ILE A 118 -8.59 5.05 -6.73
N ILE A 119 -8.74 4.22 -7.76
CA ILE A 119 -9.64 4.47 -8.90
C ILE A 119 -10.81 3.48 -8.78
N GLY A 120 -11.90 3.93 -8.20
CA GLY A 120 -13.13 3.13 -8.05
C GLY A 120 -14.05 3.15 -9.27
N GLY A 121 -13.75 3.99 -10.26
CA GLY A 121 -14.45 4.01 -11.54
C GLY A 121 -13.48 4.33 -12.67
N VAL A 122 -13.20 3.33 -13.53
CA VAL A 122 -12.29 3.49 -14.67
C VAL A 122 -13.08 3.92 -15.90
N ASP A 123 -13.00 5.19 -16.24
CA ASP A 123 -13.55 5.82 -17.43
C ASP A 123 -12.51 6.72 -18.11
N ASP A 124 -12.89 7.43 -19.18
CA ASP A 124 -11.96 8.27 -19.91
C ASP A 124 -11.45 9.48 -19.09
N GLU A 125 -12.26 9.98 -18.16
CA GLU A 125 -11.88 11.10 -17.30
C GLU A 125 -10.91 10.64 -16.20
N SER A 126 -11.17 9.50 -15.57
CA SER A 126 -10.25 8.94 -14.57
C SER A 126 -8.89 8.56 -15.18
N LEU A 127 -8.86 8.03 -16.42
CA LEU A 127 -7.60 7.74 -17.13
C LEU A 127 -6.79 9.01 -17.43
N LYS A 128 -7.44 10.09 -17.86
CA LYS A 128 -6.78 11.39 -18.02
C LYS A 128 -6.26 11.94 -16.70
N ALA A 129 -7.05 11.77 -15.62
CA ALA A 129 -6.63 12.20 -14.30
C ALA A 129 -5.41 11.40 -13.81
N MET A 130 -5.35 10.08 -14.03
CA MET A 130 -4.17 9.27 -13.71
C MET A 130 -2.89 9.85 -14.35
N THR A 131 -2.93 10.15 -15.66
CA THR A 131 -1.79 10.78 -16.35
C THR A 131 -1.44 12.15 -15.76
N TYR A 132 -2.45 12.99 -15.49
CA TYR A 132 -2.23 14.30 -14.87
C TYR A 132 -1.57 14.20 -13.50
N LEU A 133 -2.01 13.25 -12.66
CA LEU A 133 -1.48 13.05 -11.31
C LEU A 133 -0.01 12.61 -11.32
N VAL A 134 0.39 11.79 -12.29
CA VAL A 134 1.81 11.43 -12.49
C VAL A 134 2.64 12.67 -12.86
N ASP A 135 2.17 13.44 -13.82
CA ASP A 135 2.93 14.55 -14.42
C ASP A 135 3.01 15.79 -13.50
N ASN A 136 1.99 16.02 -12.66
CA ASN A 136 1.83 17.29 -11.95
C ASN A 136 1.79 17.16 -10.42
N GLU A 137 1.31 16.03 -9.87
CA GLU A 137 1.12 15.85 -8.43
C GLU A 137 2.12 14.85 -7.82
N GLY A 138 2.93 14.17 -8.66
CA GLY A 138 3.90 13.18 -8.21
C GLY A 138 3.28 11.87 -7.69
N ILE A 139 1.99 11.63 -7.95
CA ILE A 139 1.31 10.38 -7.60
C ILE A 139 1.52 9.39 -8.72
N THR A 140 2.32 8.37 -8.47
CA THR A 140 2.79 7.41 -9.48
C THR A 140 2.24 5.99 -9.26
N SER A 141 1.25 5.83 -8.40
CA SER A 141 0.67 4.53 -8.05
C SER A 141 -0.84 4.62 -7.90
N PHE A 142 -1.55 3.69 -8.56
CA PHE A 142 -3.00 3.67 -8.65
C PHE A 142 -3.54 2.32 -8.20
N LYS A 143 -4.48 2.32 -7.25
CA LYS A 143 -5.06 1.08 -6.71
C LYS A 143 -6.40 0.77 -7.36
N LEU A 144 -6.54 -0.48 -7.80
CA LEU A 144 -7.75 -1.08 -8.35
C LEU A 144 -8.16 -2.30 -7.53
N PHE A 145 -9.42 -2.70 -7.66
CA PHE A 145 -10.00 -3.80 -6.91
C PHE A 145 -10.66 -4.82 -7.85
N MET A 146 -10.32 -6.08 -7.69
CA MET A 146 -11.02 -7.20 -8.32
C MET A 146 -12.13 -7.74 -7.41
N ALA A 147 -12.38 -7.07 -6.28
CA ALA A 147 -13.39 -7.37 -5.27
C ALA A 147 -14.34 -6.18 -5.05
N TYR A 148 -15.34 -6.38 -4.22
CA TYR A 148 -16.36 -5.39 -3.83
C TYR A 148 -17.24 -4.90 -4.99
N PRO A 149 -17.97 -5.80 -5.71
CA PRO A 149 -18.91 -5.42 -6.75
C PRO A 149 -19.91 -4.36 -6.28
N GLY A 150 -20.13 -3.35 -7.12
CA GLY A 150 -21.01 -2.22 -6.79
C GLY A 150 -20.39 -1.12 -5.90
N VAL A 151 -19.14 -1.29 -5.41
CA VAL A 151 -18.44 -0.30 -4.57
C VAL A 151 -17.15 0.15 -5.23
N LEU A 152 -16.16 -0.75 -5.36
CA LEU A 152 -14.82 -0.45 -5.89
C LEU A 152 -14.39 -1.39 -7.02
N TYR A 153 -15.20 -2.40 -7.34
CA TYR A 153 -14.86 -3.42 -8.32
C TYR A 153 -14.61 -2.84 -9.71
N SER A 154 -13.50 -3.23 -10.31
CA SER A 154 -13.16 -3.01 -11.72
C SER A 154 -13.17 -4.35 -12.47
N ASP A 155 -13.81 -4.40 -13.63
CA ASP A 155 -13.74 -5.57 -14.51
C ASP A 155 -12.40 -5.65 -15.25
N ASP A 156 -12.13 -6.79 -15.91
CA ASP A 156 -10.87 -7.03 -16.61
C ASP A 156 -10.60 -6.01 -17.73
N GLY A 157 -11.65 -5.48 -18.37
CA GLY A 157 -11.51 -4.44 -19.39
C GLY A 157 -11.10 -3.09 -18.81
N GLN A 158 -11.70 -2.72 -17.69
CA GLN A 158 -11.34 -1.52 -16.94
C GLN A 158 -9.91 -1.62 -16.40
N ILE A 159 -9.56 -2.76 -15.79
CA ILE A 159 -8.21 -3.03 -15.28
C ILE A 159 -7.18 -2.93 -16.41
N LEU A 160 -7.44 -3.56 -17.56
CA LEU A 160 -6.52 -3.51 -18.70
C LEU A 160 -6.31 -2.09 -19.20
N ARG A 161 -7.36 -1.28 -19.31
CA ARG A 161 -7.27 0.14 -19.73
C ARG A 161 -6.42 0.96 -18.75
N ALA A 162 -6.65 0.80 -17.45
CA ALA A 162 -5.85 1.47 -16.42
C ALA A 162 -4.38 1.02 -16.46
N MET A 163 -4.12 -0.27 -16.66
CA MET A 163 -2.76 -0.81 -16.81
C MET A 163 -2.04 -0.26 -18.05
N GLN A 164 -2.74 -0.13 -19.18
CA GLN A 164 -2.18 0.46 -20.40
C GLN A 164 -1.82 1.95 -20.18
N ASN A 165 -2.72 2.72 -19.56
CA ASN A 165 -2.47 4.11 -19.20
C ASN A 165 -1.27 4.25 -18.26
N ALA A 166 -1.19 3.39 -17.22
CA ALA A 166 -0.06 3.37 -16.30
C ALA A 166 1.26 2.98 -17.00
N SER A 167 1.22 2.06 -17.97
CA SER A 167 2.40 1.68 -18.76
C SER A 167 2.93 2.85 -19.60
N GLU A 168 2.05 3.69 -20.15
CA GLU A 168 2.42 4.88 -20.94
C GLU A 168 2.98 6.00 -20.06
N SER A 169 2.42 6.21 -18.87
CA SER A 169 2.83 7.27 -17.93
C SER A 169 3.97 6.86 -16.99
N GLY A 170 4.40 5.60 -17.01
CA GLY A 170 5.45 5.07 -16.12
C GLY A 170 4.96 4.86 -14.67
N ALA A 171 3.66 4.76 -14.47
CA ALA A 171 3.06 4.52 -13.17
C ALA A 171 2.97 3.02 -12.82
N MET A 172 2.63 2.74 -11.55
CA MET A 172 2.41 1.39 -11.01
C MET A 172 0.92 1.15 -10.76
N ILE A 173 0.44 -0.04 -11.05
CA ILE A 173 -0.88 -0.50 -10.62
C ILE A 173 -0.74 -1.34 -9.36
N MET A 174 -1.46 -0.95 -8.32
CA MET A 174 -1.65 -1.72 -7.08
C MET A 174 -2.98 -2.46 -7.17
N MET A 175 -2.99 -3.75 -6.83
CA MET A 175 -4.17 -4.60 -7.03
C MET A 175 -4.62 -5.27 -5.75
N HIS A 176 -5.87 -5.00 -5.34
CA HIS A 176 -6.59 -5.87 -4.42
C HIS A 176 -7.08 -7.08 -5.22
N ALA A 177 -6.34 -8.17 -5.15
CA ALA A 177 -6.50 -9.34 -6.00
C ALA A 177 -7.31 -10.44 -5.29
N GLU A 178 -8.62 -10.31 -5.28
CA GLU A 178 -9.58 -11.35 -4.89
C GLU A 178 -10.68 -11.47 -5.92
N ASN A 179 -11.17 -12.68 -6.20
CA ASN A 179 -12.30 -12.89 -7.11
C ASN A 179 -13.63 -12.50 -6.44
N GLY A 180 -13.95 -11.21 -6.47
CA GLY A 180 -15.11 -10.64 -5.79
C GLY A 180 -16.46 -11.21 -6.28
N ILE A 181 -16.56 -11.57 -7.55
CA ILE A 181 -17.79 -12.15 -8.12
C ILE A 181 -18.07 -13.54 -7.50
N ALA A 182 -17.04 -14.38 -7.36
CA ALA A 182 -17.18 -15.68 -6.72
C ALA A 182 -17.39 -15.55 -5.20
N ILE A 183 -16.71 -14.61 -4.55
CA ILE A 183 -16.88 -14.29 -3.13
C ILE A 183 -18.32 -13.89 -2.84
N ASP A 184 -18.95 -13.04 -3.64
CA ASP A 184 -20.34 -12.62 -3.44
C ASP A 184 -21.31 -13.80 -3.46
N VAL A 185 -21.06 -14.81 -4.30
CA VAL A 185 -21.84 -16.06 -4.29
C VAL A 185 -21.68 -16.81 -2.97
N LEU A 186 -20.43 -16.96 -2.48
CA LEU A 186 -20.14 -17.63 -1.21
C LEU A 186 -20.73 -16.89 -0.02
N VAL A 187 -20.66 -15.56 -0.03
CA VAL A 187 -21.26 -14.70 1.01
C VAL A 187 -22.79 -14.85 1.02
N ALA A 188 -23.44 -14.78 -0.15
CA ALA A 188 -24.89 -14.97 -0.24
C ALA A 188 -25.32 -16.37 0.25
N GLN A 189 -24.58 -17.41 -0.08
CA GLN A 189 -24.83 -18.77 0.41
C GLN A 189 -24.63 -18.90 1.93
N SER A 190 -23.61 -18.24 2.49
CA SER A 190 -23.35 -18.21 3.95
C SER A 190 -24.52 -17.54 4.68
N ILE A 191 -24.94 -16.36 4.22
CA ILE A 191 -26.08 -15.63 4.80
C ILE A 191 -27.36 -16.46 4.72
N ALA A 192 -27.62 -17.12 3.59
CA ALA A 192 -28.80 -17.97 3.42
C ALA A 192 -28.84 -19.18 4.38
N ARG A 193 -27.69 -19.65 4.87
CA ARG A 193 -27.60 -20.68 5.91
C ARG A 193 -27.71 -20.15 7.33
N GLY A 194 -27.72 -18.81 7.51
CA GLY A 194 -27.67 -18.17 8.82
C GLY A 194 -26.26 -18.03 9.41
N ASP A 195 -25.22 -18.25 8.62
CA ASP A 195 -23.81 -18.16 8.99
C ASP A 195 -23.37 -16.68 8.91
N THR A 196 -23.62 -15.90 9.97
CA THR A 196 -23.42 -14.43 9.99
C THR A 196 -22.39 -13.94 11.01
N ASP A 197 -21.75 -14.86 11.77
CA ASP A 197 -20.67 -14.47 12.68
C ASP A 197 -19.47 -13.90 11.92
N PRO A 198 -18.66 -13.01 12.53
CA PRO A 198 -17.50 -12.37 11.89
C PRO A 198 -16.52 -13.34 11.24
N LYS A 199 -16.33 -14.53 11.78
CA LYS A 199 -15.47 -15.57 11.22
C LYS A 199 -15.85 -15.99 9.80
N PHE A 200 -17.12 -15.88 9.43
CA PHE A 200 -17.58 -16.22 8.08
C PHE A 200 -17.10 -15.22 7.01
N HIS A 201 -16.64 -14.05 7.42
CA HIS A 201 -15.95 -13.14 6.51
C HIS A 201 -14.73 -13.82 5.87
N SER A 202 -13.87 -14.46 6.67
CA SER A 202 -12.71 -15.21 6.16
C SER A 202 -13.12 -16.52 5.49
N LEU A 203 -14.08 -17.26 6.06
CA LEU A 203 -14.51 -18.55 5.51
C LEU A 203 -15.19 -18.45 4.13
N THR A 204 -15.69 -17.28 3.75
CA THR A 204 -16.22 -17.00 2.42
C THR A 204 -15.18 -16.46 1.43
N ARG A 205 -13.91 -16.39 1.84
CA ARG A 205 -12.76 -15.95 1.02
C ARG A 205 -11.67 -17.01 1.01
N PRO A 206 -11.91 -18.16 0.33
CA PRO A 206 -10.90 -19.20 0.24
C PRO A 206 -9.66 -18.72 -0.51
N ALA A 207 -8.50 -19.23 -0.13
CA ALA A 207 -7.19 -18.83 -0.67
C ALA A 207 -7.08 -18.96 -2.19
N GLU A 208 -7.82 -19.89 -2.78
CA GLU A 208 -7.87 -20.10 -4.24
C GLU A 208 -8.39 -18.88 -5.00
N LEU A 209 -9.29 -18.09 -4.39
CA LEU A 209 -9.85 -16.89 -5.02
C LEU A 209 -8.89 -15.70 -5.00
N GLU A 210 -7.96 -15.65 -4.05
CA GLU A 210 -6.83 -14.70 -4.07
C GLU A 210 -5.77 -15.15 -5.09
N SER A 211 -5.44 -16.44 -5.13
CA SER A 211 -4.45 -16.99 -6.07
C SER A 211 -4.90 -16.83 -7.53
N GLU A 212 -6.17 -17.14 -7.84
CA GLU A 212 -6.74 -16.95 -9.18
C GLU A 212 -6.71 -15.48 -9.60
N ALA A 213 -7.15 -14.57 -8.74
CA ALA A 213 -7.17 -13.16 -9.04
C ALA A 213 -5.76 -12.59 -9.21
N THR A 214 -4.79 -13.01 -8.40
CA THR A 214 -3.37 -12.67 -8.54
C THR A 214 -2.83 -13.12 -9.89
N HIS A 215 -3.06 -14.40 -10.28
CA HIS A 215 -2.69 -14.90 -11.59
C HIS A 215 -3.26 -14.04 -12.71
N ARG A 216 -4.56 -13.76 -12.66
CA ARG A 216 -5.27 -12.97 -13.68
C ARG A 216 -4.72 -11.55 -13.78
N ALA A 217 -4.46 -10.88 -12.65
CA ALA A 217 -3.84 -9.55 -12.62
C ALA A 217 -2.46 -9.56 -13.29
N ILE A 218 -1.63 -10.58 -13.04
CA ILE A 218 -0.31 -10.76 -13.67
C ILE A 218 -0.44 -10.93 -15.18
N GLN A 219 -1.42 -11.73 -15.67
CA GLN A 219 -1.62 -11.91 -17.11
C GLN A 219 -2.07 -10.61 -17.77
N LEU A 220 -2.97 -9.83 -17.13
CA LEU A 220 -3.38 -8.51 -17.64
C LEU A 220 -2.20 -7.53 -17.69
N ALA A 221 -1.34 -7.51 -16.68
CA ALA A 221 -0.14 -6.68 -16.66
C ALA A 221 0.84 -7.02 -17.82
N LYS A 222 0.99 -8.30 -18.14
CA LYS A 222 1.78 -8.74 -19.32
C LYS A 222 1.19 -8.21 -20.61
N VAL A 223 -0.13 -8.30 -20.78
CA VAL A 223 -0.83 -7.79 -21.99
C VAL A 223 -0.69 -6.29 -22.11
N ALA A 224 -0.69 -5.58 -20.98
CA ALA A 224 -0.49 -4.13 -20.92
C ALA A 224 0.98 -3.66 -21.10
N GLY A 225 1.89 -4.54 -21.53
CA GLY A 225 3.29 -4.18 -21.79
C GLY A 225 4.23 -4.41 -20.61
N ASN A 226 3.90 -5.36 -19.72
CA ASN A 226 4.65 -5.65 -18.48
C ASN A 226 4.71 -4.43 -17.54
N VAL A 227 3.58 -3.74 -17.38
CA VAL A 227 3.43 -2.62 -16.46
C VAL A 227 3.78 -3.04 -15.04
N PRO A 228 4.43 -2.17 -14.23
CA PRO A 228 4.67 -2.45 -12.83
C PRO A 228 3.36 -2.79 -12.10
N LEU A 229 3.29 -3.98 -11.51
CA LEU A 229 2.13 -4.48 -10.76
C LEU A 229 2.54 -4.76 -9.32
N TYR A 230 1.75 -4.26 -8.38
CA TYR A 230 1.95 -4.46 -6.94
C TYR A 230 0.72 -5.17 -6.35
N ILE A 231 0.88 -6.41 -5.90
CA ILE A 231 -0.19 -7.16 -5.20
C ILE A 231 -0.17 -6.73 -3.73
N VAL A 232 -1.24 -6.09 -3.28
CA VAL A 232 -1.32 -5.54 -1.92
C VAL A 232 -1.79 -6.59 -0.91
N HIS A 233 -1.38 -6.45 0.36
CA HIS A 233 -1.83 -7.24 1.52
C HIS A 233 -2.04 -8.74 1.23
N MET A 234 -1.13 -9.35 0.47
CA MET A 234 -1.19 -10.76 0.08
C MET A 234 -1.17 -11.68 1.29
N SER A 235 -2.10 -12.64 1.35
CA SER A 235 -2.26 -13.57 2.47
C SER A 235 -2.21 -15.04 2.07
N ALA A 236 -2.54 -15.40 0.83
CA ALA A 236 -2.57 -16.78 0.36
C ALA A 236 -1.22 -17.26 -0.17
N SER A 237 -0.80 -18.47 0.19
CA SER A 237 0.45 -19.08 -0.31
C SER A 237 0.45 -19.27 -1.83
N GLY A 238 -0.70 -19.64 -2.42
CA GLY A 238 -0.82 -19.76 -3.87
C GLY A 238 -0.66 -18.43 -4.60
N ALA A 239 -1.09 -17.31 -4.02
CA ALA A 239 -0.82 -15.98 -4.58
C ALA A 239 0.68 -15.65 -4.52
N LEU A 240 1.39 -16.04 -3.45
CA LEU A 240 2.85 -15.90 -3.35
C LEU A 240 3.57 -16.71 -4.43
N GLU A 241 3.10 -17.94 -4.71
CA GLU A 241 3.67 -18.78 -5.77
C GLU A 241 3.52 -18.13 -7.15
N GLU A 242 2.37 -17.52 -7.45
CA GLU A 242 2.14 -16.78 -8.70
C GLU A 242 3.07 -15.56 -8.83
N VAL A 243 3.24 -14.77 -7.76
CA VAL A 243 4.15 -13.63 -7.74
C VAL A 243 5.60 -14.09 -7.92
N ALA A 244 6.03 -15.12 -7.20
CA ALA A 244 7.39 -15.66 -7.31
C ALA A 244 7.68 -16.18 -8.72
N ALA A 245 6.74 -16.91 -9.33
CA ALA A 245 6.86 -17.40 -10.69
C ALA A 245 6.98 -16.24 -11.70
N ALA A 246 6.17 -15.18 -11.52
CA ALA A 246 6.21 -14.00 -12.37
C ALA A 246 7.57 -13.28 -12.28
N GLN A 247 8.09 -13.10 -11.07
CA GLN A 247 9.42 -12.49 -10.83
C GLN A 247 10.54 -13.32 -11.45
N HIS A 248 10.51 -14.63 -11.29
CA HIS A 248 11.48 -15.55 -11.93
C HIS A 248 11.41 -15.48 -13.47
N ALA A 249 10.23 -15.22 -14.02
CA ALA A 249 10.05 -15.00 -15.45
C ALA A 249 10.47 -13.60 -15.94
N GLY A 250 10.98 -12.74 -15.06
CA GLY A 250 11.44 -11.38 -15.37
C GLY A 250 10.31 -10.36 -15.51
N LEU A 251 9.12 -10.65 -14.97
CA LEU A 251 8.02 -9.69 -14.96
C LEU A 251 8.19 -8.67 -13.84
N ASN A 252 7.67 -7.46 -14.06
CA ASN A 252 7.77 -6.36 -13.12
C ASN A 252 6.65 -6.42 -12.07
N VAL A 253 6.69 -7.45 -11.21
CA VAL A 253 5.67 -7.74 -10.19
C VAL A 253 6.26 -7.65 -8.80
N PHE A 254 5.56 -6.97 -7.92
CA PHE A 254 5.88 -6.79 -6.49
C PHE A 254 4.69 -7.24 -5.66
N ALA A 255 4.91 -7.48 -4.37
CA ALA A 255 3.85 -7.79 -3.42
C ALA A 255 4.23 -7.37 -2.01
N GLU A 256 3.24 -7.19 -1.18
CA GLU A 256 3.38 -6.97 0.26
C GLU A 256 2.48 -7.94 1.03
N THR A 257 2.82 -8.17 2.30
CA THR A 257 1.94 -8.77 3.29
C THR A 257 1.82 -7.84 4.50
N CYS A 258 0.87 -8.09 5.37
CA CYS A 258 0.66 -7.27 6.56
C CYS A 258 1.36 -7.89 7.78
N PRO A 259 2.00 -7.09 8.66
CA PRO A 259 2.68 -7.62 9.85
C PRO A 259 1.78 -8.47 10.74
N GLN A 260 0.51 -8.11 10.90
CA GLN A 260 -0.46 -8.87 11.70
C GLN A 260 -0.71 -10.29 11.16
N TYR A 261 -0.56 -10.54 9.85
CA TYR A 261 -0.73 -11.88 9.27
C TYR A 261 0.38 -12.85 9.70
N LEU A 262 1.50 -12.34 10.23
CA LEU A 262 2.60 -13.16 10.74
C LEU A 262 2.39 -13.61 12.18
N TYR A 263 1.43 -13.03 12.90
CA TYR A 263 1.25 -13.22 14.34
C TYR A 263 -0.17 -13.62 14.74
N LEU A 264 -1.19 -13.24 13.97
CA LEU A 264 -2.59 -13.46 14.28
C LEU A 264 -3.22 -14.48 13.32
N THR A 265 -4.22 -15.19 13.82
CA THR A 265 -5.04 -16.14 13.07
C THR A 265 -6.52 -15.78 13.16
N LEU A 266 -7.38 -16.50 12.44
CA LEU A 266 -8.83 -16.32 12.52
C LEU A 266 -9.38 -16.61 13.92
N GLU A 267 -8.67 -17.41 14.74
CA GLU A 267 -9.11 -17.85 16.06
C GLU A 267 -8.68 -16.89 17.19
N ASP A 268 -7.83 -15.90 16.90
CA ASP A 268 -7.42 -14.86 17.83
C ASP A 268 -8.46 -13.74 17.88
#